data_93b13d3edc99b2e125d98be7022894e2
#
_entry.id   93b13d3edc99b2e125d98be7022894e2
#
_cell.length_a   1.000
_cell.length_b   1.000
_cell.length_c   1.000
_cell.angle_alpha   90.00
_cell.angle_beta   90.00
_cell.angle_gamma   90.00
#
_symmetry.space_group_name_H-M   'P 1'
#
loop_
_entity.id
_entity.type
_entity.pdbx_description
1 polymer ?
#
loop_
_entity_poly.entity_id
_entity_poly.type
_entity_poly.pdbx_seq_one_letter_code
_entity_poly.pdbx_strand_id
1 'polypeptide(L)'
;VSFRGLFWFFGFENVIKEHLPNTTQFVSHTPLNTTNPTPPPPPPENGNNKKKEEEYHRKLALILAAKNSVFVHIRRGDYVGIGCQLGIDYQKKALDYMAKRVPNMELFVFCEDLTFTQNLDLGYPFMDMTTRDKEEEAYWDMLLMQSCKHGVIANSTYSWWAAYLINNPEKIIIGPKHWLFGHENILCKEWVKIESHFEVKSQKYNA
;
A
#
# COMPACT_ATOMS: atom_id res chain seq x y z
N VAL A 1 13.08 -4.09 -19.55
CA VAL A 1 13.00 -3.39 -18.27
C VAL A 1 12.31 -2.08 -18.59
N SER A 2 11.02 -1.98 -18.25
CA SER A 2 10.25 -0.78 -18.51
C SER A 2 10.70 0.34 -17.58
N PHE A 3 11.26 1.39 -18.13
CA PHE A 3 11.63 2.64 -17.44
C PHE A 3 10.41 3.41 -16.87
N ARG A 4 9.19 2.90 -17.06
CA ARG A 4 7.94 3.51 -16.57
C ARG A 4 7.88 3.64 -15.04
N GLY A 5 8.47 2.72 -14.29
CA GLY A 5 8.50 2.81 -12.83
C GLY A 5 9.29 4.00 -12.28
N LEU A 6 10.33 4.47 -12.99
CA LEU A 6 11.10 5.65 -12.59
C LEU A 6 10.36 6.95 -12.94
N PHE A 7 9.61 6.98 -14.04
CA PHE A 7 8.79 8.15 -14.43
C PHE A 7 7.66 8.41 -13.44
N TRP A 8 7.07 7.36 -12.86
CA TRP A 8 6.10 7.48 -11.78
C TRP A 8 6.70 8.13 -10.53
N PHE A 9 7.94 7.81 -10.21
CA PHE A 9 8.64 8.36 -9.05
C PHE A 9 8.81 9.89 -9.17
N PHE A 10 9.23 10.39 -10.33
CA PHE A 10 9.38 11.84 -10.58
C PHE A 10 8.05 12.58 -10.70
N GLY A 11 7.03 11.99 -11.31
CA GLY A 11 5.70 12.60 -11.40
C GLY A 11 5.04 12.73 -10.03
N PHE A 12 5.19 11.71 -9.19
CA PHE A 12 4.62 11.68 -7.85
C PHE A 12 5.30 12.65 -6.87
N GLU A 13 6.61 12.81 -6.99
CA GLU A 13 7.37 13.79 -6.20
C GLU A 13 6.88 15.22 -6.47
N ASN A 14 6.54 15.55 -7.70
CA ASN A 14 5.97 16.84 -8.04
C ASN A 14 4.55 17.02 -7.48
N VAL A 15 3.70 15.99 -7.56
CA VAL A 15 2.35 16.00 -6.97
C VAL A 15 2.42 16.17 -5.44
N ILE A 16 3.35 15.47 -4.78
CA ILE A 16 3.56 15.61 -3.33
C ILE A 16 4.04 17.05 -2.99
N LYS A 17 4.99 17.59 -3.75
CA LYS A 17 5.50 18.95 -3.54
C LYS A 17 4.44 20.04 -3.79
N GLU A 18 3.58 19.82 -4.76
CA GLU A 18 2.55 20.80 -5.16
C GLU A 18 1.35 20.82 -4.18
N HIS A 19 1.01 19.66 -3.59
CA HIS A 19 -0.17 19.51 -2.72
C HIS A 19 0.15 19.37 -1.23
N LEU A 20 1.44 19.24 -0.86
CA LEU A 20 1.92 19.23 0.52
C LEU A 20 3.00 20.31 0.72
N PRO A 21 2.62 21.58 0.85
CA PRO A 21 3.57 22.71 0.87
C PRO A 21 4.57 22.69 2.03
N ASN A 22 4.49 21.76 2.97
CA ASN A 22 5.37 21.65 4.14
C ASN A 22 6.32 20.44 4.09
N THR A 23 6.53 19.79 2.94
CA THR A 23 7.40 18.60 2.86
C THR A 23 8.90 18.88 3.00
N THR A 24 9.34 20.14 2.97
CA THR A 24 10.73 20.51 3.24
C THR A 24 11.16 20.30 4.71
N GLN A 25 10.24 20.03 5.63
CA GLN A 25 10.53 19.72 7.03
C GLN A 25 10.71 18.22 7.32
N PHE A 26 10.55 17.34 6.34
CA PHE A 26 10.64 15.88 6.55
C PHE A 26 12.07 15.34 6.76
N VAL A 27 13.09 16.18 6.74
CA VAL A 27 14.49 15.78 6.99
C VAL A 27 14.93 16.04 8.44
N SER A 28 14.11 16.72 9.25
CA SER A 28 14.39 16.92 10.67
C SER A 28 13.43 16.08 11.51
N HIS A 29 13.97 15.21 12.38
CA HIS A 29 13.26 14.40 13.37
C HIS A 29 12.58 15.27 14.44
N THR A 30 11.50 15.97 14.09
CA THR A 30 10.66 16.67 15.05
C THR A 30 9.32 15.95 15.15
N PRO A 31 8.82 15.61 16.35
CA PRO A 31 7.52 14.96 16.51
C PRO A 31 6.43 15.92 16.04
N LEU A 32 5.63 15.46 15.07
CA LEU A 32 4.44 16.17 14.60
C LEU A 32 3.43 16.25 15.74
N ASN A 33 2.97 17.45 16.02
CA ASN A 33 1.97 17.76 17.03
C ASN A 33 0.66 17.04 16.72
N THR A 34 0.19 16.18 17.61
CA THR A 34 -0.97 15.29 17.46
C THR A 34 -2.28 16.05 17.60
N THR A 35 -2.71 16.73 16.56
CA THR A 35 -4.12 17.07 16.38
C THR A 35 -4.67 16.17 15.27
N ASN A 36 -5.91 15.68 15.43
CA ASN A 36 -6.59 14.73 14.56
C ASN A 36 -6.14 14.79 13.08
N PRO A 37 -5.75 13.66 12.46
CA PRO A 37 -5.28 13.67 11.08
C PRO A 37 -6.40 14.22 10.18
N THR A 38 -6.15 15.36 9.59
CA THR A 38 -6.97 15.83 8.47
C THR A 38 -6.82 14.84 7.33
N PRO A 39 -7.91 14.35 6.74
CA PRO A 39 -7.81 13.49 5.56
C PRO A 39 -7.01 14.21 4.47
N PRO A 40 -6.23 13.48 3.67
CA PRO A 40 -5.50 14.07 2.56
C PRO A 40 -6.45 14.81 1.62
N PRO A 41 -6.01 15.93 1.01
CA PRO A 41 -6.85 16.68 0.10
C PRO A 41 -7.29 15.81 -1.08
N PRO A 42 -8.54 15.97 -1.58
CA PRO A 42 -8.99 15.29 -2.77
C PRO A 42 -8.12 15.67 -3.98
N PRO A 43 -7.97 14.78 -4.97
CA PRO A 43 -7.27 15.13 -6.21
C PRO A 43 -7.99 16.25 -6.95
N PRO A 44 -7.28 16.96 -7.84
CA PRO A 44 -7.83 18.11 -8.56
C PRO A 44 -9.09 17.73 -9.37
N GLU A 45 -10.11 18.56 -9.29
CA GLU A 45 -11.39 18.38 -9.96
C GLU A 45 -11.23 18.39 -11.49
N ASN A 46 -11.31 17.22 -12.10
CA ASN A 46 -11.60 17.09 -13.53
C ASN A 46 -13.01 16.52 -13.67
N GLY A 47 -13.88 17.16 -14.41
CA GLY A 47 -15.33 16.93 -14.48
C GLY A 47 -15.82 15.50 -14.80
N ASN A 48 -14.93 14.54 -15.09
CA ASN A 48 -15.22 13.12 -15.27
C ASN A 48 -15.04 12.27 -13.97
N ASN A 49 -14.69 12.90 -12.84
CA ASN A 49 -14.27 12.20 -11.64
C ASN A 49 -15.33 12.06 -10.54
N LYS A 50 -16.52 12.64 -10.69
CA LYS A 50 -17.53 12.69 -9.60
C LYS A 50 -17.89 11.32 -9.03
N LYS A 51 -18.11 10.32 -9.89
CA LYS A 51 -18.42 8.95 -9.45
C LYS A 51 -17.27 8.28 -8.70
N LYS A 52 -16.03 8.58 -9.10
CA LYS A 52 -14.82 8.05 -8.47
C LYS A 52 -14.55 8.71 -7.13
N GLU A 53 -14.79 9.99 -7.05
CA GLU A 53 -14.72 10.77 -5.82
C GLU A 53 -15.75 10.27 -4.80
N GLU A 54 -16.98 10.03 -5.22
CA GLU A 54 -18.02 9.42 -4.37
C GLU A 54 -17.61 8.03 -3.85
N GLU A 55 -17.02 7.19 -4.71
CA GLU A 55 -16.49 5.88 -4.32
C GLU A 55 -15.32 6.01 -3.34
N TYR A 56 -14.39 6.92 -3.60
CA TYR A 56 -13.28 7.22 -2.69
C TYR A 56 -13.80 7.62 -1.31
N HIS A 57 -14.71 8.59 -1.23
CA HIS A 57 -15.28 9.05 0.04
C HIS A 57 -16.00 7.93 0.79
N ARG A 58 -16.71 7.07 0.09
CA ARG A 58 -17.36 5.90 0.68
C ARG A 58 -16.33 4.93 1.29
N LYS A 59 -15.27 4.62 0.55
CA LYS A 59 -14.18 3.75 1.01
C LYS A 59 -13.40 4.39 2.16
N LEU A 60 -13.11 5.68 2.07
CA LEU A 60 -12.46 6.43 3.13
C LEU A 60 -13.27 6.40 4.43
N ALA A 61 -14.59 6.58 4.35
CA ALA A 61 -15.46 6.51 5.51
C ALA A 61 -15.38 5.15 6.22
N LEU A 62 -15.28 4.03 5.47
CA LEU A 62 -15.08 2.70 6.05
C LEU A 62 -13.74 2.59 6.80
N ILE A 63 -12.65 3.10 6.20
CA ILE A 63 -11.32 3.09 6.82
C ILE A 63 -11.31 3.93 8.10
N LEU A 64 -11.90 5.13 8.07
CA LEU A 64 -11.93 6.03 9.22
C LEU A 64 -12.85 5.53 10.36
N ALA A 65 -13.90 4.80 10.04
CA ALA A 65 -14.77 4.15 11.03
C ALA A 65 -14.10 2.97 11.74
N ALA A 66 -13.13 2.33 11.09
CA ALA A 66 -12.40 1.21 11.64
C ALA A 66 -11.51 1.64 12.82
N LYS A 67 -11.67 0.97 13.98
CA LYS A 67 -10.85 1.26 15.15
C LYS A 67 -9.37 0.94 14.91
N ASN A 68 -9.09 -0.15 14.20
CA ASN A 68 -7.74 -0.66 13.94
C ASN A 68 -7.61 -1.02 12.45
N SER A 69 -7.63 -0.01 11.57
CA SER A 69 -7.50 -0.21 10.13
C SER A 69 -6.07 -0.61 9.74
N VAL A 70 -5.97 -1.69 8.97
CA VAL A 70 -4.70 -2.22 8.44
C VAL A 70 -4.83 -2.37 6.93
N PHE A 71 -4.05 -1.64 6.15
CA PHE A 71 -4.00 -1.92 4.73
C PHE A 71 -3.06 -3.08 4.41
N VAL A 72 -3.41 -3.85 3.38
CA VAL A 72 -2.56 -4.88 2.79
C VAL A 72 -2.44 -4.61 1.31
N HIS A 73 -1.24 -4.33 0.83
CA HIS A 73 -0.99 -4.16 -0.59
C HIS A 73 -0.37 -5.42 -1.18
N ILE A 74 -0.97 -5.91 -2.26
CA ILE A 74 -0.49 -7.08 -3.00
C ILE A 74 -0.20 -6.64 -4.44
N ARG A 75 1.09 -6.58 -4.80
CA ARG A 75 1.52 -6.20 -6.14
C ARG A 75 1.56 -7.42 -7.04
N ARG A 76 0.76 -7.41 -8.09
CA ARG A 76 0.70 -8.49 -9.08
C ARG A 76 1.00 -7.96 -10.49
N GLY A 77 0.05 -7.40 -11.18
CA GLY A 77 0.17 -6.76 -12.49
C GLY A 77 1.40 -7.19 -13.31
N ASP A 78 2.28 -6.26 -13.61
CA ASP A 78 3.54 -6.46 -14.31
C ASP A 78 4.51 -7.40 -13.56
N TYR A 79 4.42 -7.51 -12.22
CA TYR A 79 5.30 -8.36 -11.41
C TYR A 79 5.09 -9.84 -11.67
N VAL A 80 3.86 -10.28 -12.01
CA VAL A 80 3.58 -11.66 -12.42
C VAL A 80 4.32 -12.00 -13.72
N GLY A 81 4.39 -11.03 -14.65
CA GLY A 81 5.11 -11.18 -15.91
C GLY A 81 6.61 -11.43 -15.72
N ILE A 82 7.23 -10.72 -14.80
CA ILE A 82 8.68 -10.78 -14.51
C ILE A 82 9.05 -11.74 -13.37
N GLY A 83 8.07 -12.42 -12.73
CA GLY A 83 8.30 -13.38 -11.66
C GLY A 83 8.77 -12.75 -10.34
N CYS A 84 8.37 -11.51 -10.06
CA CYS A 84 8.77 -10.77 -8.87
C CYS A 84 7.64 -10.56 -7.86
N GLN A 85 6.44 -11.14 -8.10
CA GLN A 85 5.36 -11.11 -7.13
C GLN A 85 5.73 -11.94 -5.90
N LEU A 86 5.34 -11.44 -4.73
CA LEU A 86 5.52 -12.17 -3.48
C LEU A 86 4.49 -13.29 -3.33
N GLY A 87 4.92 -14.41 -2.76
CA GLY A 87 4.01 -15.49 -2.37
C GLY A 87 3.10 -15.05 -1.23
N ILE A 88 1.86 -15.56 -1.23
CA ILE A 88 0.83 -15.21 -0.25
C ILE A 88 1.22 -15.62 1.19
N ASP A 89 2.17 -16.50 1.37
CA ASP A 89 2.72 -16.89 2.66
C ASP A 89 3.37 -15.71 3.41
N TYR A 90 3.93 -14.75 2.67
CA TYR A 90 4.44 -13.52 3.25
C TYR A 90 3.31 -12.70 3.90
N GLN A 91 2.21 -12.46 3.17
CA GLN A 91 1.07 -11.71 3.69
C GLN A 91 0.45 -12.42 4.91
N LYS A 92 0.29 -13.74 4.86
CA LYS A 92 -0.23 -14.52 6.00
C LYS A 92 0.66 -14.37 7.24
N LYS A 93 1.98 -14.53 7.10
CA LYS A 93 2.94 -14.34 8.22
C LYS A 93 2.91 -12.90 8.77
N ALA A 94 2.80 -11.90 7.87
CA ALA A 94 2.71 -10.51 8.26
C ALA A 94 1.42 -10.23 9.05
N LEU A 95 0.29 -10.79 8.62
CA LEU A 95 -0.99 -10.65 9.30
C LEU A 95 -1.02 -11.38 10.65
N ASP A 96 -0.40 -12.55 10.76
CA ASP A 96 -0.24 -13.25 12.03
C ASP A 96 0.61 -12.44 13.04
N TYR A 97 1.63 -11.74 12.54
CA TYR A 97 2.41 -10.83 13.37
C TYR A 97 1.58 -9.60 13.80
N MET A 98 0.81 -9.03 12.87
CA MET A 98 -0.04 -7.87 13.11
C MET A 98 -1.14 -8.19 14.11
N ALA A 99 -1.85 -9.31 13.97
CA ALA A 99 -2.96 -9.73 14.82
C ALA A 99 -2.58 -9.87 16.30
N LYS A 100 -1.33 -10.23 16.60
CA LYS A 100 -0.80 -10.32 17.96
C LYS A 100 -0.60 -8.94 18.63
N ARG A 101 -0.62 -7.85 17.87
CA ARG A 101 -0.29 -6.49 18.34
C ARG A 101 -1.43 -5.51 18.12
N VAL A 102 -2.25 -5.76 17.14
CA VAL A 102 -3.39 -4.93 16.73
C VAL A 102 -4.66 -5.75 16.91
N PRO A 103 -5.27 -5.75 18.11
CA PRO A 103 -6.47 -6.52 18.38
C PRO A 103 -7.65 -6.02 17.53
N ASN A 104 -8.50 -6.94 17.09
CA ASN A 104 -9.68 -6.62 16.28
C ASN A 104 -9.31 -5.77 15.04
N MET A 105 -8.22 -6.10 14.36
CA MET A 105 -7.82 -5.42 13.14
C MET A 105 -8.87 -5.62 12.05
N GLU A 106 -9.10 -4.56 11.29
CA GLU A 106 -9.95 -4.55 10.10
C GLU A 106 -9.07 -4.39 8.87
N LEU A 107 -9.14 -5.38 7.96
CA LEU A 107 -8.23 -5.46 6.81
C LEU A 107 -8.86 -4.81 5.57
N PHE A 108 -8.07 -3.98 4.91
CA PHE A 108 -8.37 -3.29 3.67
C PHE A 108 -7.34 -3.70 2.62
N VAL A 109 -7.74 -4.52 1.65
CA VAL A 109 -6.83 -5.11 0.65
C VAL A 109 -6.85 -4.30 -0.64
N PHE A 110 -5.67 -3.98 -1.12
CA PHE A 110 -5.42 -3.28 -2.37
C PHE A 110 -4.60 -4.17 -3.31
N CYS A 111 -5.19 -4.56 -4.43
CA CYS A 111 -4.57 -5.43 -5.43
C CYS A 111 -5.17 -5.16 -6.81
N GLU A 112 -4.36 -4.94 -7.83
CA GLU A 112 -4.80 -4.67 -9.19
C GLU A 112 -5.36 -5.91 -9.94
N ASP A 113 -5.22 -7.12 -9.39
CA ASP A 113 -5.69 -8.38 -9.98
C ASP A 113 -6.98 -8.86 -9.32
N LEU A 114 -8.11 -8.53 -9.96
CA LEU A 114 -9.45 -8.90 -9.54
C LEU A 114 -9.69 -10.39 -9.39
N THR A 115 -9.25 -11.15 -10.38
CA THR A 115 -9.45 -12.60 -10.40
C THR A 115 -8.70 -13.23 -9.24
N PHE A 116 -7.54 -12.69 -8.92
CA PHE A 116 -6.77 -13.12 -7.76
C PHE A 116 -7.47 -12.79 -6.45
N THR A 117 -7.96 -11.55 -6.27
CA THR A 117 -8.60 -11.13 -5.02
C THR A 117 -9.90 -11.87 -4.73
N GLN A 118 -10.66 -12.25 -5.76
CA GLN A 118 -11.89 -13.05 -5.59
C GLN A 118 -11.64 -14.45 -5.00
N ASN A 119 -10.42 -14.98 -5.18
CA ASN A 119 -10.02 -16.30 -4.68
C ASN A 119 -8.97 -16.20 -3.56
N LEU A 120 -8.73 -15.00 -3.05
CA LEU A 120 -7.69 -14.74 -2.05
C LEU A 120 -8.13 -15.22 -0.67
N ASP A 121 -7.31 -16.08 -0.08
CA ASP A 121 -7.41 -16.46 1.33
C ASP A 121 -6.19 -15.95 2.11
N LEU A 122 -6.42 -14.99 2.97
CA LEU A 122 -5.41 -14.43 3.89
C LEU A 122 -5.44 -15.06 5.29
N GLY A 123 -6.41 -15.94 5.56
CA GLY A 123 -6.69 -16.45 6.91
C GLY A 123 -7.46 -15.47 7.80
N TYR A 124 -7.81 -14.30 7.27
CA TYR A 124 -8.52 -13.22 7.94
C TYR A 124 -9.56 -12.62 6.98
N PRO A 125 -10.75 -12.21 7.49
CA PRO A 125 -11.72 -11.49 6.66
C PRO A 125 -11.13 -10.13 6.24
N PHE A 126 -11.45 -9.69 5.03
CA PHE A 126 -10.98 -8.42 4.51
C PHE A 126 -12.02 -7.74 3.60
N MET A 127 -11.86 -6.45 3.41
CA MET A 127 -12.57 -5.65 2.42
C MET A 127 -11.64 -5.38 1.23
N ASP A 128 -12.10 -5.72 0.02
CA ASP A 128 -11.40 -5.34 -1.22
C ASP A 128 -11.65 -3.85 -1.50
N MET A 129 -10.57 -3.08 -1.48
CA MET A 129 -10.59 -1.62 -1.61
C MET A 129 -10.06 -1.13 -2.96
N THR A 130 -9.59 -2.02 -3.80
CA THR A 130 -8.95 -1.65 -5.06
C THR A 130 -9.88 -0.83 -5.96
N THR A 131 -9.38 0.29 -6.42
CA THR A 131 -10.03 1.14 -7.42
C THR A 131 -9.55 0.67 -8.78
N ARG A 132 -10.46 0.13 -9.61
CA ARG A 132 -10.12 -0.82 -10.68
C ARG A 132 -9.92 -0.22 -12.06
N ASP A 133 -9.84 1.07 -12.18
CA ASP A 133 -9.68 1.73 -13.45
C ASP A 133 -8.30 2.36 -13.58
N LYS A 134 -7.58 2.03 -14.64
CA LYS A 134 -6.34 2.62 -15.20
C LYS A 134 -5.25 3.11 -14.22
N GLU A 135 -4.01 3.05 -14.64
CA GLU A 135 -2.81 3.51 -13.92
C GLU A 135 -2.91 4.96 -13.39
N GLU A 136 -3.75 5.80 -13.99
CA GLU A 136 -3.99 7.17 -13.55
C GLU A 136 -4.77 7.28 -12.23
N GLU A 137 -5.38 6.19 -11.78
CA GLU A 137 -6.23 6.14 -10.59
C GLU A 137 -5.56 5.51 -9.36
N ALA A 138 -4.35 5.02 -9.50
CA ALA A 138 -3.55 4.52 -8.39
C ALA A 138 -3.34 5.58 -7.28
N TYR A 139 -3.53 6.86 -7.59
CA TYR A 139 -3.51 7.94 -6.60
C TYR A 139 -4.58 7.75 -5.52
N TRP A 140 -5.80 7.37 -5.88
CA TRP A 140 -6.90 7.15 -4.94
C TRP A 140 -6.61 6.03 -3.96
N ASP A 141 -6.10 4.91 -4.44
CA ASP A 141 -5.72 3.79 -3.59
C ASP A 141 -4.57 4.16 -2.64
N MET A 142 -3.62 5.00 -3.07
CA MET A 142 -2.58 5.50 -2.20
C MET A 142 -3.14 6.37 -1.07
N LEU A 143 -4.08 7.27 -1.36
CA LEU A 143 -4.75 8.08 -0.36
C LEU A 143 -5.54 7.22 0.65
N LEU A 144 -6.19 6.17 0.19
CA LEU A 144 -6.89 5.23 1.05
C LEU A 144 -5.91 4.45 1.94
N MET A 145 -4.83 3.91 1.38
CA MET A 145 -3.81 3.19 2.14
C MET A 145 -3.18 4.07 3.23
N GLN A 146 -2.80 5.31 2.91
CA GLN A 146 -2.21 6.22 3.89
C GLN A 146 -3.20 6.67 4.99
N SER A 147 -4.51 6.53 4.75
CA SER A 147 -5.55 6.81 5.73
C SER A 147 -5.77 5.69 6.74
N CYS A 148 -5.18 4.52 6.51
CA CYS A 148 -5.16 3.43 7.48
C CYS A 148 -4.22 3.73 8.67
N LYS A 149 -4.36 2.97 9.76
CA LYS A 149 -3.51 3.13 10.95
C LYS A 149 -2.23 2.31 10.88
N HIS A 150 -2.25 1.19 10.20
CA HIS A 150 -1.15 0.23 10.06
C HIS A 150 -1.09 -0.27 8.63
N GLY A 151 -0.01 -0.96 8.26
CA GLY A 151 0.13 -1.46 6.89
C GLY A 151 1.03 -2.67 6.71
N VAL A 152 0.66 -3.51 5.76
CA VAL A 152 1.48 -4.58 5.20
C VAL A 152 1.77 -4.23 3.75
N ILE A 153 3.02 -3.92 3.43
CA ILE A 153 3.42 -3.49 2.09
C ILE A 153 3.91 -4.63 1.22
N ALA A 154 3.77 -4.51 -0.08
CA ALA A 154 4.48 -5.35 -1.05
C ALA A 154 5.92 -4.84 -1.27
N ASN A 155 6.69 -5.55 -2.09
CA ASN A 155 8.00 -5.11 -2.59
C ASN A 155 7.85 -4.02 -3.69
N SER A 156 7.09 -2.99 -3.38
CA SER A 156 6.73 -1.90 -4.29
C SER A 156 6.89 -0.53 -3.61
N THR A 157 7.61 0.38 -4.27
CA THR A 157 7.77 1.76 -3.79
C THR A 157 6.43 2.49 -3.64
N TYR A 158 5.43 2.09 -4.39
CA TYR A 158 4.08 2.61 -4.28
C TYR A 158 3.48 2.41 -2.88
N SER A 159 3.43 1.18 -2.37
CA SER A 159 2.95 0.90 -1.02
C SER A 159 3.93 1.32 0.07
N TRP A 160 5.22 1.41 -0.26
CA TRP A 160 6.22 1.98 0.65
C TRP A 160 5.89 3.43 0.98
N TRP A 161 5.60 4.25 -0.05
CA TRP A 161 5.21 5.65 0.16
C TRP A 161 3.88 5.78 0.89
N ALA A 162 2.88 4.97 0.54
CA ALA A 162 1.61 4.97 1.26
C ALA A 162 1.83 4.72 2.77
N ALA A 163 2.63 3.72 3.13
CA ALA A 163 2.96 3.40 4.53
C ALA A 163 3.78 4.50 5.22
N TYR A 164 4.72 5.10 4.49
CA TYR A 164 5.53 6.20 5.02
C TYR A 164 4.68 7.39 5.41
N LEU A 165 3.70 7.72 4.59
CA LEU A 165 2.80 8.87 4.75
C LEU A 165 1.68 8.66 5.79
N ILE A 166 1.48 7.44 6.32
CA ILE A 166 0.52 7.23 7.42
C ILE A 166 0.86 8.15 8.60
N ASN A 167 -0.09 9.00 8.97
CA ASN A 167 0.04 9.91 10.10
C ASN A 167 -0.47 9.27 11.40
N ASN A 168 0.15 8.17 11.82
CA ASN A 168 -0.08 7.52 13.10
C ASN A 168 1.28 7.26 13.75
N PRO A 169 1.60 7.89 14.90
CA PRO A 169 2.88 7.70 15.58
C PRO A 169 3.08 6.26 16.08
N GLU A 170 1.99 5.53 16.33
CA GLU A 170 2.01 4.13 16.78
C GLU A 170 1.83 3.15 15.61
N LYS A 171 2.02 3.61 14.37
CA LYS A 171 1.85 2.73 13.21
C LYS A 171 2.81 1.55 13.25
N ILE A 172 2.28 0.37 12.96
CA ILE A 172 3.06 -0.82 12.68
C ILE A 172 3.05 -1.02 11.18
N ILE A 173 4.23 -0.95 10.58
CA ILE A 173 4.41 -1.23 9.15
C ILE A 173 5.23 -2.50 9.00
N ILE A 174 4.75 -3.41 8.18
CA ILE A 174 5.42 -4.67 7.88
C ILE A 174 5.78 -4.68 6.40
N GLY A 175 7.05 -4.93 6.12
CA GLY A 175 7.57 -5.06 4.77
C GLY A 175 8.29 -6.39 4.52
N PRO A 176 8.44 -6.80 3.25
CA PRO A 176 9.16 -8.01 2.89
C PRO A 176 10.65 -7.82 3.13
N LYS A 177 11.32 -8.85 3.64
CA LYS A 177 12.77 -8.86 3.84
C LYS A 177 13.51 -8.80 2.51
N HIS A 178 13.02 -9.51 1.51
CA HIS A 178 13.60 -9.53 0.17
C HIS A 178 12.84 -8.57 -0.74
N TRP A 179 13.57 -7.55 -1.19
CA TRP A 179 13.09 -6.56 -2.15
C TRP A 179 13.48 -6.95 -3.57
N LEU A 180 13.11 -6.13 -4.56
CA LEU A 180 13.51 -6.35 -5.95
C LEU A 180 15.01 -6.18 -6.14
N PHE A 181 15.61 -7.00 -7.00
CA PHE A 181 17.02 -6.86 -7.47
C PHE A 181 18.08 -6.78 -6.36
N GLY A 182 17.86 -7.46 -5.23
CA GLY A 182 18.83 -7.51 -4.14
C GLY A 182 18.88 -6.27 -3.25
N HIS A 183 17.95 -5.35 -3.39
CA HIS A 183 17.83 -4.20 -2.50
C HIS A 183 17.14 -4.60 -1.19
N GLU A 184 17.92 -5.03 -0.18
CA GLU A 184 17.38 -5.50 1.10
C GLU A 184 17.12 -4.37 2.13
N ASN A 185 17.71 -3.19 1.94
CA ASN A 185 17.72 -2.12 2.95
C ASN A 185 16.82 -0.93 2.64
N ILE A 186 15.80 -1.12 1.80
CA ILE A 186 14.90 -0.02 1.44
C ILE A 186 13.88 0.30 2.54
N LEU A 187 13.61 -0.64 3.45
CA LEU A 187 12.65 -0.43 4.52
C LEU A 187 13.19 0.51 5.59
N CYS A 188 12.32 1.36 6.13
CA CYS A 188 12.64 2.19 7.29
C CYS A 188 13.13 1.32 8.45
N LYS A 189 14.03 1.87 9.27
CA LYS A 189 14.70 1.13 10.34
C LYS A 189 13.72 0.58 11.39
N GLU A 190 12.66 1.33 11.65
CA GLU A 190 11.59 1.01 12.61
C GLU A 190 10.53 0.03 12.07
N TRP A 191 10.54 -0.26 10.77
CA TRP A 191 9.57 -1.16 10.16
C TRP A 191 9.93 -2.63 10.39
N VAL A 192 8.92 -3.45 10.56
CA VAL A 192 9.08 -4.90 10.76
C VAL A 192 9.37 -5.58 9.43
N LYS A 193 10.43 -6.40 9.41
CA LYS A 193 10.84 -7.19 8.24
C LYS A 193 10.37 -8.62 8.42
N ILE A 194 9.59 -9.13 7.47
CA ILE A 194 9.13 -10.53 7.45
C ILE A 194 9.78 -11.25 6.27
N GLU A 195 10.18 -12.50 6.51
CA GLU A 195 10.74 -13.36 5.48
C GLU A 195 9.76 -13.54 4.32
N SER A 196 10.25 -13.38 3.10
CA SER A 196 9.44 -13.36 1.89
C SER A 196 10.16 -14.11 0.77
N HIS A 197 9.38 -14.72 -0.13
CA HIS A 197 9.89 -15.38 -1.32
C HIS A 197 9.07 -14.92 -2.53
N PHE A 198 9.71 -14.88 -3.69
CA PHE A 198 8.99 -14.68 -4.94
C PHE A 198 8.26 -15.98 -5.33
N GLU A 199 7.06 -15.86 -5.86
CA GLU A 199 6.39 -17.00 -6.46
C GLU A 199 7.17 -17.44 -7.71
N VAL A 200 7.77 -18.61 -7.64
CA VAL A 200 8.39 -19.24 -8.81
C VAL A 200 7.28 -19.73 -9.72
N LYS A 201 7.18 -19.22 -10.94
CA LYS A 201 6.36 -19.86 -11.97
C LYS A 201 6.86 -21.28 -12.11
N SER A 202 6.03 -22.27 -11.78
CA SER A 202 6.29 -23.65 -12.18
C SER A 202 6.35 -23.66 -13.71
N GLN A 203 7.57 -23.67 -14.26
CA GLN A 203 7.74 -23.97 -15.68
C GLN A 203 7.21 -25.39 -15.88
N LYS A 204 6.02 -25.51 -16.47
CA LYS A 204 5.64 -26.76 -17.11
C LYS A 204 6.58 -26.94 -18.28
N TYR A 205 7.68 -27.64 -18.05
CA TYR A 205 8.43 -28.24 -19.14
C TYR A 205 7.51 -29.30 -19.75
N ASN A 206 6.88 -28.97 -20.86
CA ASN A 206 6.33 -29.98 -21.74
C ASN A 206 7.54 -30.66 -22.37
N ALA A 207 7.81 -31.90 -21.93
CA ALA A 207 8.70 -32.82 -22.59
C ALA A 207 8.04 -33.36 -23.85
#